data_dc5407fe2d7e2a75d2279dec47bf65aa
#
_entry.id   dc5407fe2d7e2a75d2279dec47bf65aa
#
_cell.length_a   1.000
_cell.length_b   1.000
_cell.length_c   1.000
_cell.angle_alpha   90.00
_cell.angle_beta   90.00
_cell.angle_gamma   90.00
#
_symmetry.space_group_name_H-M   'P 1'
#
loop_
_entity.id
_entity.type
_entity.pdbx_description
1 polymer ?
#
loop_
_entity_poly.entity_id
_entity_poly.type
_entity_poly.pdbx_seq_one_letter_code
_entity_poly.pdbx_strand_id
1 'polypeptide(L)'
;MTATTIDGPVHTRSRSHRRWQARALPVAAAWSLAYLGLGIAWWAGAAGNPADPSVDDAVGLSLLTVWGATTGAAMLTAVGGLGLVLAATMVARRRRVPIALLPPRMTTVLGIALAVALAVLLPDFRLIAAIAYTPILLVLTLFGGAPGDVTLWPWPVVNMAVLSLAGLAWFVAVVEDAGRRRWEAADDGRDRIGHMSGVAARWGRRATGLAVVLPLGYAVTRYAWALGIPLGVSPELLDELGKGVYAGAGLATLGVLGAVLTLGLVQQWGEVFPRWMIGVRGRPVPVGLAVVPASIVSVVVTSAGLMFVRLGITGRFAENFPGGTSDVAAWLPEMFWPLWGAALAAATYAYWLRRRAGAPAGRS
;
A
#
# COMPACT_ATOMS: atom_id res chain seq x y z
N MET A 1 -0.57 9.53 -60.51
CA MET A 1 -0.79 8.58 -59.42
C MET A 1 0.00 9.08 -58.20
N THR A 2 -0.65 9.83 -57.34
CA THR A 2 -0.06 10.44 -56.12
C THR A 2 -0.37 9.51 -54.94
N ALA A 3 0.65 8.92 -54.34
CA ALA A 3 0.54 8.08 -53.17
C ALA A 3 0.30 8.97 -51.93
N THR A 4 -0.89 8.87 -51.36
CA THR A 4 -1.24 9.53 -50.11
C THR A 4 -0.66 8.70 -48.95
N THR A 5 0.36 9.22 -48.29
CA THR A 5 0.94 8.65 -47.06
C THR A 5 -0.04 8.90 -45.94
N ILE A 6 -0.66 7.85 -45.40
CA ILE A 6 -1.50 7.91 -44.20
C ILE A 6 -0.57 7.92 -42.99
N ASP A 7 -0.33 9.12 -42.44
CA ASP A 7 0.30 9.28 -41.15
C ASP A 7 -0.65 8.78 -40.07
N GLY A 8 -0.38 7.60 -39.53
CA GLY A 8 -1.07 7.06 -38.37
C GLY A 8 -0.76 7.89 -37.12
N PRO A 9 -1.69 8.01 -36.16
CA PRO A 9 -1.52 8.86 -35.00
C PRO A 9 -0.35 8.36 -34.15
N VAL A 10 0.71 9.16 -34.09
CA VAL A 10 1.83 9.01 -33.17
C VAL A 10 1.27 9.07 -31.76
N HIS A 11 1.20 7.93 -31.07
CA HIS A 11 0.84 7.83 -29.66
C HIS A 11 1.77 8.71 -28.82
N THR A 12 1.36 9.94 -28.55
CA THR A 12 1.97 10.81 -27.56
C THR A 12 1.77 10.17 -26.18
N ARG A 13 2.70 9.30 -25.79
CA ARG A 13 2.80 8.83 -24.39
C ARG A 13 2.81 10.07 -23.51
N SER A 14 1.80 10.19 -22.66
CA SER A 14 1.61 11.31 -21.75
C SER A 14 2.94 11.69 -21.08
N ARG A 15 3.43 12.90 -21.37
CA ARG A 15 4.67 13.46 -20.81
C ARG A 15 4.69 13.50 -19.28
N SER A 16 3.51 13.47 -18.63
CA SER A 16 3.33 13.44 -17.19
C SER A 16 3.82 12.14 -16.55
N HIS A 17 3.54 10.97 -17.11
CA HIS A 17 4.00 9.69 -16.57
C HIS A 17 5.53 9.55 -16.58
N ARG A 18 6.20 10.03 -17.64
CA ARG A 18 7.68 10.05 -17.68
C ARG A 18 8.30 10.99 -16.65
N ARG A 19 7.64 12.10 -16.34
CA ARG A 19 8.15 13.09 -15.38
C ARG A 19 8.05 12.59 -13.93
N TRP A 20 7.00 11.87 -13.59
CA TRP A 20 6.82 11.31 -12.24
C TRP A 20 7.86 10.23 -11.94
N GLN A 21 8.05 9.32 -12.86
CA GLN A 21 9.04 8.26 -12.78
C GLN A 21 10.47 8.82 -12.65
N ALA A 22 10.83 9.83 -13.43
CA ALA A 22 12.14 10.46 -13.33
C ALA A 22 12.46 11.11 -11.98
N ARG A 23 11.44 11.36 -11.14
CA ARG A 23 11.58 11.99 -9.81
C ARG A 23 11.66 10.98 -8.65
N ALA A 24 11.32 9.71 -8.86
CA ALA A 24 11.27 8.73 -7.78
C ALA A 24 12.63 8.55 -7.07
N LEU A 25 13.73 8.41 -7.82
CA LEU A 25 15.04 8.26 -7.22
C LEU A 25 15.51 9.51 -6.44
N PRO A 26 15.38 10.75 -6.94
CA PRO A 26 15.69 11.95 -6.15
C PRO A 26 14.86 12.05 -4.86
N VAL A 27 13.56 11.74 -4.90
CA VAL A 27 12.68 11.75 -3.73
C VAL A 27 13.13 10.70 -2.71
N ALA A 28 13.38 9.46 -3.16
CA ALA A 28 13.86 8.39 -2.29
C ALA A 28 15.23 8.71 -1.66
N ALA A 29 16.14 9.32 -2.42
CA ALA A 29 17.46 9.75 -1.91
C ALA A 29 17.34 10.89 -0.89
N ALA A 30 16.50 11.90 -1.16
CA ALA A 30 16.26 13.01 -0.24
C ALA A 30 15.67 12.53 1.08
N TRP A 31 14.66 11.62 1.00
CA TRP A 31 14.12 10.98 2.18
C TRP A 31 15.19 10.21 2.96
N SER A 32 16.02 9.42 2.28
CA SER A 32 17.09 8.64 2.92
C SER A 32 18.11 9.53 3.63
N LEU A 33 18.45 10.67 3.04
CA LEU A 33 19.34 11.66 3.67
C LEU A 33 18.70 12.27 4.93
N ALA A 34 17.42 12.65 4.84
CA ALA A 34 16.67 13.20 5.96
C ALA A 34 16.59 12.20 7.13
N TYR A 35 16.25 10.92 6.83
CA TYR A 35 16.12 9.90 7.88
C TYR A 35 17.47 9.39 8.42
N LEU A 36 18.55 9.48 7.64
CA LEU A 36 19.89 9.29 8.19
C LEU A 36 20.20 10.39 9.23
N GLY A 37 19.94 11.65 8.91
CA GLY A 37 20.17 12.77 9.82
C GLY A 37 19.27 12.74 11.05
N LEU A 38 17.96 12.52 10.87
CA LEU A 38 16.98 12.39 11.96
C LEU A 38 17.31 11.18 12.85
N GLY A 39 17.64 10.04 12.27
CA GLY A 39 18.00 8.84 13.01
C GLY A 39 19.22 9.05 13.90
N ILE A 40 20.26 9.73 13.39
CA ILE A 40 21.44 10.12 14.18
C ILE A 40 21.04 11.09 15.30
N ALA A 41 20.21 12.09 15.01
CA ALA A 41 19.75 13.05 16.01
C ALA A 41 18.92 12.36 17.11
N TRP A 42 18.00 11.48 16.77
CA TRP A 42 17.23 10.69 17.74
C TRP A 42 18.11 9.73 18.54
N TRP A 43 19.10 9.13 17.90
CA TRP A 43 20.06 8.29 18.61
C TRP A 43 20.90 9.10 19.63
N ALA A 44 21.17 10.38 19.31
CA ALA A 44 21.81 11.32 20.22
C ALA A 44 20.86 11.94 21.28
N GLY A 45 19.59 11.50 21.34
CA GLY A 45 18.61 11.94 22.34
C GLY A 45 17.73 13.12 21.92
N ALA A 46 17.65 13.45 20.63
CA ALA A 46 16.74 14.49 20.17
C ALA A 46 15.27 14.05 20.37
N ALA A 47 14.41 15.02 20.67
CA ALA A 47 12.97 14.79 20.87
C ALA A 47 12.25 14.34 19.58
N GLY A 48 11.09 13.69 19.75
CA GLY A 48 10.22 13.29 18.65
C GLY A 48 10.60 11.98 17.96
N ASN A 49 11.42 11.13 18.61
CA ASN A 49 11.74 9.78 18.13
C ASN A 49 10.46 8.92 18.07
N PRO A 50 10.00 8.44 16.90
CA PRO A 50 8.77 7.65 16.79
C PRO A 50 8.88 6.24 17.39
N ALA A 51 10.07 5.83 17.84
CA ALA A 51 10.29 4.57 18.54
C ALA A 51 10.31 4.75 20.06
N ASP A 52 10.20 5.99 20.56
CA ASP A 52 10.22 6.29 21.99
C ASP A 52 8.80 6.09 22.57
N PRO A 53 8.64 5.27 23.65
CA PRO A 53 7.37 5.08 24.32
C PRO A 53 6.74 6.38 24.87
N SER A 54 7.54 7.43 25.11
CA SER A 54 7.03 8.76 25.50
C SER A 54 6.38 9.54 24.34
N VAL A 55 6.67 9.15 23.11
CA VAL A 55 6.15 9.76 21.87
C VAL A 55 5.07 8.88 21.23
N ASP A 56 5.24 7.56 21.32
CA ASP A 56 4.29 6.55 20.85
C ASP A 56 3.96 5.58 22.00
N ASP A 57 2.85 5.81 22.65
CA ASP A 57 2.34 5.00 23.78
C ASP A 57 1.81 3.62 23.35
N ALA A 58 1.57 3.42 22.06
CA ALA A 58 1.15 2.14 21.48
C ALA A 58 2.32 1.14 21.37
N VAL A 59 2.93 0.83 22.51
CA VAL A 59 4.09 -0.05 22.61
C VAL A 59 3.75 -1.46 22.12
N GLY A 60 4.55 -1.95 21.17
CA GLY A 60 4.39 -3.31 20.61
C GLY A 60 3.53 -3.40 19.36
N LEU A 61 2.75 -2.38 18.99
CA LEU A 61 2.00 -2.35 17.74
C LEU A 61 2.93 -2.10 16.54
N SER A 62 3.87 -1.17 16.64
CA SER A 62 4.89 -0.93 15.62
C SER A 62 6.16 -1.75 15.91
N LEU A 63 6.86 -2.18 14.85
CA LEU A 63 8.18 -2.79 15.01
C LEU A 63 9.21 -1.81 15.60
N LEU A 64 9.04 -0.51 15.38
CA LEU A 64 9.93 0.50 15.93
C LEU A 64 9.84 0.56 17.47
N THR A 65 8.64 0.48 18.03
CA THR A 65 8.41 0.56 19.47
C THR A 65 8.76 -0.73 20.21
N VAL A 66 8.74 -1.90 19.53
CA VAL A 66 9.11 -3.19 20.13
C VAL A 66 10.56 -3.19 20.65
N TRP A 67 11.46 -2.52 19.95
CA TRP A 67 12.90 -2.52 20.28
C TRP A 67 13.35 -1.31 21.10
N GLY A 68 12.44 -0.37 21.36
CA GLY A 68 12.70 0.83 22.14
C GLY A 68 13.43 1.95 21.37
N ALA A 69 13.52 3.10 22.01
CA ALA A 69 13.95 4.36 21.41
C ALA A 69 15.33 4.28 20.72
N THR A 70 16.34 3.76 21.42
CA THR A 70 17.72 3.71 20.91
C THR A 70 17.86 2.79 19.70
N THR A 71 17.31 1.58 19.79
CA THR A 71 17.38 0.59 18.70
C THR A 71 16.56 1.05 17.49
N GLY A 72 15.37 1.62 17.72
CA GLY A 72 14.55 2.18 16.66
C GLY A 72 15.22 3.33 15.91
N ALA A 73 15.88 4.25 16.64
CA ALA A 73 16.70 5.31 16.04
C ALA A 73 17.87 4.75 15.22
N ALA A 74 18.59 3.76 15.75
CA ALA A 74 19.70 3.10 15.04
C ALA A 74 19.20 2.42 13.75
N MET A 75 18.03 1.76 13.79
CA MET A 75 17.40 1.18 12.59
C MET A 75 17.06 2.22 11.54
N LEU A 76 16.44 3.34 11.91
CA LEU A 76 16.11 4.41 10.98
C LEU A 76 17.38 5.03 10.38
N THR A 77 18.45 5.16 11.17
CA THR A 77 19.77 5.57 10.70
C THR A 77 20.32 4.59 9.65
N ALA A 78 20.30 3.29 9.97
CA ALA A 78 20.80 2.25 9.06
C ALA A 78 20.01 2.18 7.74
N VAL A 79 18.70 2.31 7.83
CA VAL A 79 17.78 2.34 6.67
C VAL A 79 18.04 3.57 5.80
N GLY A 80 18.22 4.75 6.40
CA GLY A 80 18.61 5.97 5.69
C GLY A 80 19.95 5.82 4.99
N GLY A 81 20.97 5.30 5.71
CA GLY A 81 22.31 5.04 5.17
C GLY A 81 22.30 4.03 4.01
N LEU A 82 21.58 2.92 4.16
CA LEU A 82 21.39 1.93 3.08
C LEU A 82 20.75 2.58 1.84
N GLY A 83 19.73 3.41 2.05
CA GLY A 83 19.09 4.13 0.96
C GLY A 83 20.05 5.03 0.21
N LEU A 84 20.93 5.78 0.89
CA LEU A 84 21.95 6.60 0.23
C LEU A 84 22.94 5.78 -0.58
N VAL A 85 23.41 4.63 -0.06
CA VAL A 85 24.30 3.71 -0.79
C VAL A 85 23.63 3.20 -2.06
N LEU A 86 22.36 2.82 -1.97
CA LEU A 86 21.58 2.38 -3.14
C LEU A 86 21.39 3.51 -4.16
N ALA A 87 21.05 4.72 -3.69
CA ALA A 87 20.88 5.88 -4.56
C ALA A 87 22.19 6.25 -5.26
N ALA A 88 23.31 6.31 -4.53
CA ALA A 88 24.65 6.58 -5.08
C ALA A 88 25.03 5.54 -6.15
N THR A 89 24.77 4.25 -5.88
CA THR A 89 25.03 3.16 -6.83
C THR A 89 24.20 3.32 -8.13
N MET A 90 22.90 3.66 -8.00
CA MET A 90 22.04 3.88 -9.16
C MET A 90 22.45 5.12 -9.96
N VAL A 91 22.83 6.21 -9.29
CA VAL A 91 23.29 7.44 -9.93
C VAL A 91 24.64 7.21 -10.64
N ALA A 92 25.61 6.55 -9.98
CA ALA A 92 26.90 6.22 -10.56
C ALA A 92 26.75 5.44 -11.87
N ARG A 93 25.89 4.42 -11.88
CA ARG A 93 25.57 3.66 -13.11
C ARG A 93 24.94 4.53 -14.21
N ARG A 94 23.98 5.40 -13.86
CA ARG A 94 23.36 6.31 -14.82
C ARG A 94 24.37 7.27 -15.46
N ARG A 95 25.37 7.67 -14.70
CA ARG A 95 26.45 8.56 -15.15
C ARG A 95 27.64 7.82 -15.77
N ARG A 96 27.57 6.46 -15.86
CA ARG A 96 28.65 5.60 -16.36
C ARG A 96 29.97 5.78 -15.60
N VAL A 97 29.89 6.12 -14.31
CA VAL A 97 31.05 6.18 -13.45
C VAL A 97 31.50 4.73 -13.15
N PRO A 98 32.80 4.40 -13.25
CA PRO A 98 33.27 3.02 -13.09
C PRO A 98 33.16 2.49 -11.65
N ILE A 99 32.83 3.33 -10.67
CA ILE A 99 32.69 2.96 -9.25
C ILE A 99 31.23 2.58 -8.99
N ALA A 100 30.85 1.32 -9.21
CA ALA A 100 29.59 0.77 -8.76
C ALA A 100 29.80 0.12 -7.38
N LEU A 101 29.24 0.71 -6.32
CA LEU A 101 29.34 0.21 -4.94
C LEU A 101 28.75 -1.19 -4.78
N LEU A 102 27.69 -1.52 -5.51
CA LEU A 102 26.98 -2.78 -5.43
C LEU A 102 26.68 -3.36 -6.82
N PRO A 103 26.68 -4.70 -6.97
CA PRO A 103 26.28 -5.33 -8.22
C PRO A 103 24.80 -5.11 -8.52
N PRO A 104 24.37 -5.14 -9.81
CA PRO A 104 22.98 -4.83 -10.21
C PRO A 104 21.91 -5.66 -9.54
N ARG A 105 22.13 -6.96 -9.37
CA ARG A 105 21.18 -7.87 -8.72
C ARG A 105 21.02 -7.51 -7.24
N MET A 106 22.12 -7.25 -6.55
CA MET A 106 22.14 -6.88 -5.14
C MET A 106 21.42 -5.54 -4.89
N THR A 107 21.67 -4.53 -5.76
CA THR A 107 20.95 -3.25 -5.69
C THR A 107 19.43 -3.45 -5.83
N THR A 108 19.01 -4.35 -6.74
CA THR A 108 17.57 -4.62 -6.91
C THR A 108 16.99 -5.33 -5.69
N VAL A 109 17.65 -6.36 -5.17
CA VAL A 109 17.17 -7.12 -4.01
C VAL A 109 17.12 -6.24 -2.76
N LEU A 110 18.20 -5.54 -2.43
CA LEU A 110 18.24 -4.65 -1.27
C LEU A 110 17.27 -3.48 -1.40
N GLY A 111 17.11 -2.93 -2.61
CA GLY A 111 16.16 -1.84 -2.83
C GLY A 111 14.70 -2.28 -2.72
N ILE A 112 14.36 -3.50 -3.17
CA ILE A 112 13.02 -4.08 -2.93
C ILE A 112 12.84 -4.39 -1.45
N ALA A 113 13.83 -4.97 -0.77
CA ALA A 113 13.76 -5.24 0.65
C ALA A 113 13.55 -3.96 1.47
N LEU A 114 14.29 -2.89 1.13
CA LEU A 114 14.12 -1.56 1.72
C LEU A 114 12.70 -1.02 1.48
N ALA A 115 12.19 -1.09 0.25
CA ALA A 115 10.85 -0.64 -0.09
C ALA A 115 9.76 -1.41 0.70
N VAL A 116 9.89 -2.72 0.82
CA VAL A 116 8.98 -3.58 1.59
C VAL A 116 9.09 -3.27 3.08
N ALA A 117 10.30 -3.12 3.62
CA ALA A 117 10.49 -2.78 5.03
C ALA A 117 9.77 -1.46 5.37
N LEU A 118 10.00 -0.41 4.59
CA LEU A 118 9.41 0.91 4.80
C LEU A 118 7.90 0.95 4.60
N ALA A 119 7.40 0.31 3.54
CA ALA A 119 5.99 0.43 3.17
C ALA A 119 5.08 -0.59 3.88
N VAL A 120 5.62 -1.74 4.29
CA VAL A 120 4.82 -2.89 4.75
C VAL A 120 5.17 -3.34 6.15
N LEU A 121 6.48 -3.41 6.52
CA LEU A 121 6.87 -4.01 7.81
C LEU A 121 6.85 -3.02 8.96
N LEU A 122 7.26 -1.77 8.72
CA LEU A 122 7.35 -0.74 9.78
C LEU A 122 5.99 -0.12 10.16
N PRO A 123 5.07 0.21 9.22
CA PRO A 123 3.74 0.71 9.59
C PRO A 123 2.90 -0.37 10.28
N ASP A 124 1.85 0.05 10.98
CA ASP A 124 0.86 -0.81 11.62
C ASP A 124 -0.59 -0.42 11.25
N PHE A 125 -1.59 -1.03 11.90
CA PHE A 125 -2.99 -0.84 11.58
C PHE A 125 -3.49 0.60 11.78
N ARG A 126 -2.84 1.40 12.63
CA ARG A 126 -3.22 2.81 12.88
C ARG A 126 -3.15 3.64 11.59
N LEU A 127 -2.26 3.30 10.68
CA LEU A 127 -2.19 3.98 9.38
C LEU A 127 -3.44 3.74 8.52
N ILE A 128 -3.92 2.49 8.42
CA ILE A 128 -5.17 2.22 7.69
C ILE A 128 -6.38 2.84 8.39
N ALA A 129 -6.40 2.81 9.72
CA ALA A 129 -7.45 3.44 10.51
C ALA A 129 -7.48 4.96 10.27
N ALA A 130 -6.33 5.65 10.33
CA ALA A 130 -6.25 7.07 10.05
C ALA A 130 -6.73 7.41 8.63
N ILE A 131 -6.28 6.68 7.62
CA ILE A 131 -6.71 6.88 6.23
C ILE A 131 -8.22 6.66 6.07
N ALA A 132 -8.76 5.59 6.66
CA ALA A 132 -10.16 5.21 6.51
C ALA A 132 -11.10 6.14 7.29
N TYR A 133 -10.74 6.54 8.50
CA TYR A 133 -11.60 7.39 9.33
C TYR A 133 -11.50 8.88 8.98
N THR A 134 -10.45 9.34 8.33
CA THR A 134 -10.33 10.74 7.91
C THR A 134 -11.53 11.24 7.10
N PRO A 135 -11.98 10.59 6.01
CA PRO A 135 -13.17 11.03 5.28
C PRO A 135 -14.46 10.92 6.10
N ILE A 136 -14.56 9.92 6.97
CA ILE A 136 -15.74 9.75 7.85
C ILE A 136 -15.83 10.91 8.83
N LEU A 137 -14.73 11.23 9.52
CA LEU A 137 -14.70 12.35 10.47
C LEU A 137 -14.90 13.69 9.77
N LEU A 138 -14.35 13.86 8.56
CA LEU A 138 -14.60 15.07 7.78
C LEU A 138 -16.10 15.28 7.51
N VAL A 139 -16.80 14.22 7.09
CA VAL A 139 -18.27 14.27 6.88
C VAL A 139 -18.98 14.58 8.19
N LEU A 140 -18.64 13.86 9.29
CA LEU A 140 -19.27 14.10 10.59
C LEU A 140 -19.04 15.54 11.09
N THR A 141 -17.85 16.09 10.88
CA THR A 141 -17.54 17.48 11.25
C THR A 141 -18.41 18.48 10.48
N LEU A 142 -18.62 18.27 9.19
CA LEU A 142 -19.47 19.11 8.36
C LEU A 142 -20.93 19.12 8.81
N PHE A 143 -21.41 18.02 9.45
CA PHE A 143 -22.77 17.89 9.98
C PHE A 143 -22.86 18.11 11.50
N GLY A 144 -21.80 18.61 12.14
CA GLY A 144 -21.79 18.93 13.58
C GLY A 144 -21.76 17.72 14.52
N GLY A 145 -21.46 16.51 14.04
CA GLY A 145 -21.48 15.27 14.80
C GLY A 145 -20.10 14.69 15.12
N ALA A 146 -19.01 15.41 14.88
CA ALA A 146 -17.68 14.89 15.18
C ALA A 146 -17.38 14.85 16.69
N PRO A 147 -16.78 13.76 17.21
CA PRO A 147 -16.26 13.72 18.57
C PRO A 147 -15.11 14.74 18.74
N GLY A 148 -15.15 15.56 19.81
CA GLY A 148 -14.26 16.72 19.98
C GLY A 148 -12.77 16.45 20.08
N ASP A 149 -12.34 15.23 20.50
CA ASP A 149 -10.97 14.97 20.92
C ASP A 149 -10.27 13.82 20.14
N VAL A 150 -10.73 13.50 18.93
CA VAL A 150 -10.14 12.41 18.15
C VAL A 150 -8.99 12.91 17.27
N THR A 151 -7.75 12.60 17.65
CA THR A 151 -6.55 12.85 16.83
C THR A 151 -6.22 11.61 16.00
N LEU A 152 -6.58 11.59 14.71
CA LEU A 152 -6.26 10.47 13.80
C LEU A 152 -4.81 10.47 13.32
N TRP A 153 -4.15 11.62 13.29
CA TRP A 153 -2.81 11.82 12.76
C TRP A 153 -1.81 12.32 13.81
N PRO A 154 -1.62 11.59 14.94
CA PRO A 154 -0.51 11.89 15.83
C PRO A 154 0.81 11.66 15.10
N TRP A 155 1.90 12.25 15.60
CA TRP A 155 3.22 12.18 14.94
C TRP A 155 3.66 10.75 14.56
N PRO A 156 3.49 9.71 15.39
CA PRO A 156 3.86 8.35 14.99
C PRO A 156 3.13 7.87 13.75
N VAL A 157 1.83 8.16 13.60
CA VAL A 157 1.04 7.80 12.42
C VAL A 157 1.47 8.60 11.19
N VAL A 158 1.76 9.90 11.34
CA VAL A 158 2.33 10.72 10.26
C VAL A 158 3.67 10.14 9.81
N ASN A 159 4.53 9.75 10.74
CA ASN A 159 5.80 9.10 10.43
C ASN A 159 5.58 7.79 9.63
N MET A 160 4.61 6.95 10.01
CA MET A 160 4.27 5.74 9.24
C MET A 160 3.84 6.06 7.81
N ALA A 161 3.05 7.11 7.60
CA ALA A 161 2.67 7.56 6.26
C ALA A 161 3.90 8.00 5.45
N VAL A 162 4.82 8.73 6.06
CA VAL A 162 6.08 9.16 5.44
C VAL A 162 6.96 7.96 5.08
N LEU A 163 7.09 6.98 5.97
CA LEU A 163 7.81 5.72 5.70
C LEU A 163 7.19 4.95 4.53
N SER A 164 5.85 4.83 4.51
CA SER A 164 5.13 4.14 3.43
C SER A 164 5.32 4.83 2.07
N LEU A 165 5.24 6.16 2.03
CA LEU A 165 5.48 6.93 0.81
C LEU A 165 6.93 6.80 0.33
N ALA A 166 7.89 6.79 1.25
CA ALA A 166 9.30 6.55 0.93
C ALA A 166 9.51 5.13 0.36
N GLY A 167 8.88 4.12 0.96
CA GLY A 167 8.90 2.74 0.45
C GLY A 167 8.35 2.64 -0.98
N LEU A 168 7.24 3.33 -1.27
CA LEU A 168 6.70 3.42 -2.64
C LEU A 168 7.67 4.13 -3.60
N ALA A 169 8.31 5.23 -3.17
CA ALA A 169 9.30 5.94 -3.98
C ALA A 169 10.52 5.03 -4.29
N TRP A 170 11.00 4.29 -3.29
CA TRP A 170 12.06 3.30 -3.45
C TRP A 170 11.65 2.17 -4.40
N PHE A 171 10.45 1.63 -4.27
CA PHE A 171 9.93 0.60 -5.18
C PHE A 171 9.94 1.08 -6.63
N VAL A 172 9.40 2.27 -6.89
CA VAL A 172 9.38 2.86 -8.23
C VAL A 172 10.81 3.08 -8.75
N ALA A 173 11.72 3.63 -7.94
CA ALA A 173 13.11 3.88 -8.33
C ALA A 173 13.84 2.58 -8.72
N VAL A 174 13.65 1.50 -7.95
CA VAL A 174 14.25 0.18 -8.19
C VAL A 174 13.70 -0.47 -9.47
N VAL A 175 12.37 -0.44 -9.64
CA VAL A 175 11.73 -1.00 -10.83
C VAL A 175 12.17 -0.28 -12.09
N GLU A 176 12.32 1.04 -12.04
CA GLU A 176 12.86 1.82 -13.15
C GLU A 176 14.31 1.49 -13.47
N ASP A 177 15.17 1.39 -12.44
CA ASP A 177 16.56 1.04 -12.62
C ASP A 177 16.71 -0.38 -13.25
N ALA A 178 15.94 -1.33 -12.75
CA ALA A 178 15.88 -2.68 -13.30
C ALA A 178 15.30 -2.73 -14.72
N GLY A 179 14.26 -1.92 -14.98
CA GLY A 179 13.65 -1.79 -16.30
C GLY A 179 14.62 -1.24 -17.34
N ARG A 180 15.34 -0.16 -17.04
CA ARG A 180 16.36 0.41 -17.94
C ARG A 180 17.40 -0.62 -18.34
N ARG A 181 17.92 -1.36 -17.37
CA ARG A 181 18.93 -2.43 -17.63
C ARG A 181 18.41 -3.54 -18.54
N ARG A 182 17.14 -3.89 -18.41
CA ARG A 182 16.50 -4.90 -19.31
C ARG A 182 16.32 -4.37 -20.72
N TRP A 183 16.00 -3.09 -20.89
CA TRP A 183 15.87 -2.44 -22.19
C TRP A 183 17.22 -2.32 -22.91
N GLU A 184 18.30 -2.07 -22.16
CA GLU A 184 19.66 -2.01 -22.69
C GLU A 184 20.19 -3.39 -23.12
N ALA A 185 19.60 -4.48 -22.59
CA ALA A 185 20.02 -5.87 -22.80
C ALA A 185 19.13 -6.67 -23.76
N ALA A 186 17.98 -6.15 -24.22
CA ALA A 186 16.98 -6.94 -24.95
C ALA A 186 16.55 -6.31 -26.25
N ASP A 187 16.71 -7.08 -27.34
CA ASP A 187 16.18 -6.80 -28.69
C ASP A 187 14.68 -7.18 -28.85
N ASP A 188 14.08 -8.00 -27.94
CA ASP A 188 12.80 -8.70 -28.16
C ASP A 188 11.72 -8.46 -27.09
N GLY A 189 11.54 -7.25 -26.60
CA GLY A 189 10.61 -6.98 -25.47
C GLY A 189 9.10 -7.06 -25.77
N ARG A 190 8.64 -7.05 -27.03
CA ARG A 190 7.21 -6.94 -27.39
C ARG A 190 6.45 -8.26 -27.28
N ASP A 191 7.02 -9.37 -27.69
CA ASP A 191 6.36 -10.68 -27.69
C ASP A 191 6.12 -11.24 -26.27
N ARG A 192 7.00 -10.93 -25.33
CA ARG A 192 6.84 -11.31 -23.93
C ARG A 192 5.64 -10.66 -23.23
N ILE A 193 5.34 -9.40 -23.54
CA ILE A 193 4.21 -8.68 -22.92
C ILE A 193 2.87 -9.28 -23.39
N GLY A 194 2.76 -9.64 -24.65
CA GLY A 194 1.57 -10.30 -25.20
C GLY A 194 1.29 -11.66 -24.56
N HIS A 195 2.32 -12.50 -24.42
CA HIS A 195 2.20 -13.82 -23.81
C HIS A 195 1.86 -13.72 -22.29
N MET A 196 2.51 -12.80 -21.58
CA MET A 196 2.23 -12.56 -20.15
C MET A 196 0.82 -12.03 -19.91
N SER A 197 0.22 -11.28 -20.83
CA SER A 197 -1.14 -10.75 -20.67
C SER A 197 -2.22 -11.84 -20.69
N GLY A 198 -2.09 -12.86 -21.52
CA GLY A 198 -3.00 -14.01 -21.58
C GLY A 198 -2.96 -14.86 -20.30
N VAL A 199 -1.76 -15.12 -19.78
CA VAL A 199 -1.56 -15.81 -18.51
C VAL A 199 -2.11 -14.96 -17.34
N ALA A 200 -1.81 -13.64 -17.34
CA ALA A 200 -2.27 -12.70 -16.33
C ALA A 200 -3.81 -12.60 -16.26
N ALA A 201 -4.53 -12.75 -17.39
CA ALA A 201 -5.99 -12.74 -17.39
C ALA A 201 -6.60 -13.89 -16.57
N ARG A 202 -5.99 -15.06 -16.57
CA ARG A 202 -6.48 -16.24 -15.82
C ARG A 202 -6.26 -16.12 -14.32
N TRP A 203 -5.01 -15.89 -13.89
CA TRP A 203 -4.74 -15.78 -12.46
C TRP A 203 -5.25 -14.46 -11.87
N GLY A 204 -5.33 -13.39 -12.67
CA GLY A 204 -5.90 -12.12 -12.28
C GLY A 204 -7.36 -12.21 -11.84
N ARG A 205 -8.19 -13.02 -12.52
CA ARG A 205 -9.58 -13.26 -12.10
C ARG A 205 -9.65 -13.97 -10.74
N ARG A 206 -8.81 -14.98 -10.51
CA ARG A 206 -8.75 -15.67 -9.22
C ARG A 206 -8.29 -14.75 -8.10
N ALA A 207 -7.25 -13.96 -8.36
CA ALA A 207 -6.76 -12.95 -7.42
C ALA A 207 -7.84 -11.89 -7.09
N THR A 208 -8.57 -11.41 -8.10
CA THR A 208 -9.69 -10.49 -7.89
C THR A 208 -10.79 -11.12 -7.05
N GLY A 209 -11.18 -12.38 -7.33
CA GLY A 209 -12.16 -13.11 -6.52
C GLY A 209 -11.76 -13.20 -5.05
N LEU A 210 -10.50 -13.57 -4.78
CA LEU A 210 -9.97 -13.64 -3.42
C LEU A 210 -9.94 -12.25 -2.75
N ALA A 211 -9.50 -11.21 -3.48
CA ALA A 211 -9.46 -9.84 -2.97
C ALA A 211 -10.85 -9.24 -2.70
N VAL A 212 -11.91 -9.79 -3.29
CA VAL A 212 -13.31 -9.41 -3.02
C VAL A 212 -13.86 -10.16 -1.81
N VAL A 213 -13.59 -11.46 -1.69
CA VAL A 213 -14.17 -12.32 -0.64
C VAL A 213 -13.61 -12.00 0.75
N LEU A 214 -12.30 -11.75 0.85
CA LEU A 214 -11.64 -11.58 2.15
C LEU A 214 -12.18 -10.39 2.98
N PRO A 215 -12.37 -9.17 2.41
CA PRO A 215 -12.95 -8.06 3.18
C PRO A 215 -14.41 -8.29 3.55
N LEU A 216 -15.16 -9.13 2.83
CA LEU A 216 -16.54 -9.46 3.16
C LEU A 216 -16.62 -10.28 4.46
N GLY A 217 -15.66 -11.17 4.72
CA GLY A 217 -15.57 -11.91 5.99
C GLY A 217 -15.44 -10.97 7.19
N TYR A 218 -14.58 -9.95 7.08
CA TYR A 218 -14.48 -8.87 8.08
C TYR A 218 -15.80 -8.09 8.21
N ALA A 219 -16.43 -7.73 7.09
CA ALA A 219 -17.65 -6.93 7.09
C ALA A 219 -18.80 -7.65 7.78
N VAL A 220 -18.94 -8.95 7.60
CA VAL A 220 -20.00 -9.77 8.24
C VAL A 220 -19.93 -9.66 9.76
N THR A 221 -18.74 -9.80 10.35
CA THR A 221 -18.58 -9.72 11.81
C THR A 221 -18.89 -8.31 12.34
N ARG A 222 -18.41 -7.26 11.67
CA ARG A 222 -18.60 -5.86 12.09
C ARG A 222 -20.05 -5.40 11.95
N TYR A 223 -20.76 -5.85 10.93
CA TYR A 223 -22.20 -5.55 10.79
C TYR A 223 -23.04 -6.33 11.81
N ALA A 224 -22.69 -7.59 12.09
CA ALA A 224 -23.36 -8.34 13.16
C ALA A 224 -23.25 -7.60 14.50
N TRP A 225 -22.07 -7.11 14.88
CA TRP A 225 -21.85 -6.35 16.11
C TRP A 225 -22.61 -5.03 16.13
N ALA A 226 -22.66 -4.31 15.02
CA ALA A 226 -23.44 -3.07 14.93
C ALA A 226 -24.97 -3.31 15.08
N LEU A 227 -25.43 -4.53 14.81
CA LEU A 227 -26.81 -4.98 15.03
C LEU A 227 -27.02 -5.60 16.43
N GLY A 228 -26.01 -5.59 17.31
CA GLY A 228 -26.09 -6.18 18.64
C GLY A 228 -25.95 -7.70 18.69
N ILE A 229 -25.49 -8.32 17.59
CA ILE A 229 -25.29 -9.78 17.51
C ILE A 229 -23.83 -10.11 17.84
N PRO A 230 -23.50 -10.81 18.95
CA PRO A 230 -22.13 -11.13 19.36
C PRO A 230 -21.53 -12.27 18.54
N LEU A 231 -21.43 -12.08 17.24
CA LEU A 231 -20.90 -13.09 16.31
C LEU A 231 -19.39 -13.32 16.52
N GLY A 232 -19.05 -14.42 17.19
CA GLY A 232 -17.67 -14.85 17.45
C GLY A 232 -16.92 -13.99 18.48
N VAL A 233 -17.65 -13.26 19.30
CA VAL A 233 -17.13 -12.49 20.44
C VAL A 233 -18.07 -12.69 21.65
N SER A 234 -17.55 -12.39 22.84
CA SER A 234 -18.35 -12.39 24.08
C SER A 234 -19.35 -11.22 24.11
N PRO A 235 -20.51 -11.37 24.74
CA PRO A 235 -21.43 -10.25 24.96
C PRO A 235 -20.76 -9.11 25.74
N GLU A 236 -19.89 -9.45 26.70
CA GLU A 236 -19.14 -8.51 27.52
C GLU A 236 -18.26 -7.59 26.69
N LEU A 237 -17.53 -8.14 25.68
CA LEU A 237 -16.74 -7.34 24.76
C LEU A 237 -17.62 -6.40 23.93
N LEU A 238 -18.80 -6.87 23.52
CA LEU A 238 -19.73 -6.05 22.72
C LEU A 238 -20.25 -4.87 23.54
N ASP A 239 -20.56 -5.10 24.82
CA ASP A 239 -20.97 -4.05 25.75
C ASP A 239 -19.84 -3.06 26.04
N GLU A 240 -18.60 -3.54 26.20
CA GLU A 240 -17.40 -2.71 26.39
C GLU A 240 -17.14 -1.80 25.19
N LEU A 241 -17.26 -2.35 23.96
CA LEU A 241 -17.11 -1.58 22.73
C LEU A 241 -18.17 -0.49 22.57
N GLY A 242 -19.37 -0.70 23.09
CA GLY A 242 -20.45 0.27 23.07
C GLY A 242 -20.66 0.88 21.68
N LYS A 243 -20.60 2.22 21.57
CA LYS A 243 -20.73 2.92 20.29
C LYS A 243 -19.54 2.71 19.33
N GLY A 244 -18.43 2.15 19.79
CA GLY A 244 -17.25 1.82 18.96
C GLY A 244 -17.57 0.80 17.87
N VAL A 245 -18.61 -0.04 18.03
CA VAL A 245 -19.06 -0.99 17.00
C VAL A 245 -19.44 -0.30 15.69
N TYR A 246 -19.97 0.93 15.73
CA TYR A 246 -20.31 1.69 14.52
C TYR A 246 -19.08 2.18 13.75
N ALA A 247 -17.98 2.45 14.45
CA ALA A 247 -16.71 2.75 13.80
C ALA A 247 -16.19 1.53 13.03
N GLY A 248 -16.26 0.34 13.63
CA GLY A 248 -15.97 -0.93 12.95
C GLY A 248 -16.85 -1.18 11.73
N ALA A 249 -18.16 -0.93 11.83
CA ALA A 249 -19.09 -1.04 10.71
C ALA A 249 -18.79 -0.01 9.60
N GLY A 250 -18.35 1.20 9.95
CA GLY A 250 -17.90 2.21 8.99
C GLY A 250 -16.68 1.73 8.20
N LEU A 251 -15.67 1.18 8.86
CA LEU A 251 -14.50 0.59 8.20
C LEU A 251 -14.90 -0.61 7.31
N ALA A 252 -15.81 -1.45 7.79
CA ALA A 252 -16.36 -2.56 7.01
C ALA A 252 -17.07 -2.08 5.73
N THR A 253 -17.82 -0.98 5.81
CA THR A 253 -18.48 -0.37 4.65
C THR A 253 -17.45 0.09 3.62
N LEU A 254 -16.36 0.72 4.04
CA LEU A 254 -15.25 1.07 3.13
C LEU A 254 -14.60 -0.19 2.52
N GLY A 255 -14.46 -1.27 3.28
CA GLY A 255 -14.00 -2.57 2.79
C GLY A 255 -14.91 -3.15 1.71
N VAL A 256 -16.23 -3.11 1.91
CA VAL A 256 -17.25 -3.54 0.92
C VAL A 256 -17.20 -2.67 -0.33
N LEU A 257 -17.12 -1.35 -0.19
CA LEU A 257 -16.94 -0.44 -1.34
C LEU A 257 -15.65 -0.75 -2.10
N GLY A 258 -14.55 -1.00 -1.39
CA GLY A 258 -13.28 -1.43 -1.97
C GLY A 258 -13.40 -2.76 -2.72
N ALA A 259 -14.16 -3.73 -2.18
CA ALA A 259 -14.44 -5.00 -2.85
C ALA A 259 -15.23 -4.80 -4.16
N VAL A 260 -16.26 -3.94 -4.15
CA VAL A 260 -16.99 -3.56 -5.35
C VAL A 260 -16.06 -2.92 -6.37
N LEU A 261 -15.23 -1.94 -5.96
CA LEU A 261 -14.27 -1.28 -6.86
C LEU A 261 -13.23 -2.28 -7.42
N THR A 262 -12.83 -3.27 -6.63
CA THR A 262 -11.90 -4.33 -7.05
C THR A 262 -12.46 -5.19 -8.19
N LEU A 263 -13.79 -5.40 -8.26
CA LEU A 263 -14.42 -6.05 -9.42
C LEU A 263 -14.17 -5.31 -10.72
N GLY A 264 -14.01 -3.98 -10.69
CA GLY A 264 -13.64 -3.18 -11.85
C GLY A 264 -12.31 -3.59 -12.49
N LEU A 265 -11.41 -4.23 -11.74
CA LEU A 265 -10.15 -4.73 -12.29
C LEU A 265 -10.34 -5.86 -13.32
N VAL A 266 -11.50 -6.52 -13.35
CA VAL A 266 -11.82 -7.61 -14.29
C VAL A 266 -13.08 -7.35 -15.12
N GLN A 267 -13.83 -6.30 -14.82
CA GLN A 267 -15.06 -5.92 -15.50
C GLN A 267 -14.86 -4.75 -16.47
N GLN A 268 -15.75 -4.60 -17.44
CA GLN A 268 -15.68 -3.56 -18.48
C GLN A 268 -15.75 -2.12 -17.93
N TRP A 269 -16.51 -1.90 -16.85
CA TRP A 269 -16.63 -0.56 -16.27
C TRP A 269 -15.34 -0.05 -15.60
N GLY A 270 -14.39 -0.92 -15.29
CA GLY A 270 -13.04 -0.53 -14.88
C GLY A 270 -12.12 -0.14 -16.05
N GLU A 271 -12.56 -0.36 -17.31
CA GLU A 271 -11.81 0.02 -18.52
C GLU A 271 -12.46 1.19 -19.26
N VAL A 272 -13.79 1.26 -19.24
CA VAL A 272 -14.60 2.31 -19.88
C VAL A 272 -15.67 2.80 -18.90
N PHE A 273 -15.78 4.09 -18.71
CA PHE A 273 -16.76 4.67 -17.81
C PHE A 273 -18.20 4.29 -18.23
N PRO A 274 -19.03 3.80 -17.28
CA PRO A 274 -20.42 3.41 -17.53
C PRO A 274 -21.25 4.56 -18.12
N ARG A 275 -22.30 4.20 -18.85
CA ARG A 275 -23.17 5.17 -19.54
C ARG A 275 -23.95 6.10 -18.58
N TRP A 276 -24.14 5.69 -17.31
CA TRP A 276 -24.81 6.50 -16.29
C TRP A 276 -23.92 7.60 -15.69
N MET A 277 -22.60 7.55 -15.90
CA MET A 277 -21.67 8.57 -15.41
C MET A 277 -21.68 9.80 -16.34
N ILE A 278 -22.45 10.80 -15.98
CA ILE A 278 -22.61 12.05 -16.74
C ILE A 278 -21.25 12.76 -16.83
N GLY A 279 -20.91 13.26 -18.04
CA GLY A 279 -19.67 14.00 -18.31
C GLY A 279 -18.45 13.15 -18.70
N VAL A 280 -18.39 11.87 -18.28
CA VAL A 280 -17.26 10.96 -18.58
C VAL A 280 -17.69 9.67 -19.27
N ARG A 281 -18.99 9.47 -19.49
CA ARG A 281 -19.54 8.23 -20.09
C ARG A 281 -18.81 7.84 -21.36
N GLY A 282 -18.50 6.54 -21.50
CA GLY A 282 -17.87 6.00 -22.71
C GLY A 282 -16.41 6.37 -22.90
N ARG A 283 -15.83 7.22 -22.05
CA ARG A 283 -14.41 7.53 -22.09
C ARG A 283 -13.59 6.40 -21.47
N PRO A 284 -12.36 6.13 -21.94
CA PRO A 284 -11.48 5.17 -21.32
C PRO A 284 -11.10 5.61 -19.90
N VAL A 285 -11.20 4.68 -18.94
CA VAL A 285 -10.74 4.92 -17.56
C VAL A 285 -9.21 5.03 -17.56
N PRO A 286 -8.63 6.12 -17.00
CA PRO A 286 -7.18 6.22 -16.84
C PRO A 286 -6.66 5.06 -15.99
N VAL A 287 -5.65 4.35 -16.47
CA VAL A 287 -5.08 3.17 -15.76
C VAL A 287 -4.65 3.52 -14.34
N GLY A 288 -4.08 4.72 -14.11
CA GLY A 288 -3.68 5.20 -12.80
C GLY A 288 -4.83 5.34 -11.81
N LEU A 289 -6.06 5.63 -12.28
CA LEU A 289 -7.23 5.78 -11.42
C LEU A 289 -7.60 4.48 -10.69
N ALA A 290 -7.35 3.32 -11.30
CA ALA A 290 -7.56 2.03 -10.69
C ALA A 290 -6.29 1.51 -9.98
N VAL A 291 -5.13 1.64 -10.63
CA VAL A 291 -3.87 1.04 -10.15
C VAL A 291 -3.34 1.75 -8.91
N VAL A 292 -3.38 3.08 -8.84
CA VAL A 292 -2.80 3.82 -7.72
C VAL A 292 -3.55 3.55 -6.40
N PRO A 293 -4.89 3.74 -6.31
CA PRO A 293 -5.61 3.45 -5.08
C PRO A 293 -5.51 1.97 -4.67
N ALA A 294 -5.66 1.04 -5.61
CA ALA A 294 -5.58 -0.38 -5.32
C ALA A 294 -4.18 -0.78 -4.81
N SER A 295 -3.11 -0.19 -5.33
CA SER A 295 -1.74 -0.43 -4.82
C SER A 295 -1.55 0.13 -3.41
N ILE A 296 -2.06 1.33 -3.12
CA ILE A 296 -1.99 1.92 -1.79
C ILE A 296 -2.74 1.03 -0.78
N VAL A 297 -3.99 0.68 -1.08
CA VAL A 297 -4.80 -0.19 -0.21
C VAL A 297 -4.12 -1.54 0.00
N SER A 298 -3.58 -2.16 -1.06
CA SER A 298 -2.83 -3.41 -0.98
C SER A 298 -1.67 -3.34 0.04
N VAL A 299 -0.87 -2.28 -0.02
CA VAL A 299 0.27 -2.06 0.88
C VAL A 299 -0.20 -1.87 2.32
N VAL A 300 -1.15 -0.97 2.54
CA VAL A 300 -1.62 -0.60 3.89
C VAL A 300 -2.36 -1.75 4.58
N VAL A 301 -3.19 -2.49 3.82
CA VAL A 301 -3.90 -3.67 4.34
C VAL A 301 -2.91 -4.79 4.67
N THR A 302 -1.91 -5.03 3.83
CA THR A 302 -0.86 -6.02 4.11
C THR A 302 -0.10 -5.66 5.39
N SER A 303 0.29 -4.41 5.54
CA SER A 303 0.99 -3.89 6.71
C SER A 303 0.17 -4.10 7.99
N ALA A 304 -1.09 -3.66 7.99
CA ALA A 304 -1.99 -3.83 9.12
C ALA A 304 -2.17 -5.31 9.51
N GLY A 305 -2.40 -6.18 8.53
CA GLY A 305 -2.58 -7.61 8.78
C GLY A 305 -1.33 -8.30 9.30
N LEU A 306 -0.13 -7.91 8.85
CA LEU A 306 1.13 -8.45 9.37
C LEU A 306 1.34 -8.10 10.84
N MET A 307 0.86 -6.95 11.29
CA MET A 307 0.84 -6.62 12.72
C MET A 307 -0.01 -7.64 13.50
N PHE A 308 -1.25 -7.93 13.05
CA PHE A 308 -2.10 -8.92 13.69
C PHE A 308 -1.48 -10.31 13.70
N VAL A 309 -0.88 -10.75 12.59
CA VAL A 309 -0.15 -12.03 12.53
C VAL A 309 1.01 -12.06 13.54
N ARG A 310 1.76 -10.97 13.66
CA ARG A 310 2.87 -10.86 14.61
C ARG A 310 2.37 -10.96 16.06
N LEU A 311 1.31 -10.22 16.41
CA LEU A 311 0.71 -10.29 17.75
C LEU A 311 0.22 -11.70 18.09
N GLY A 312 -0.37 -12.39 17.10
CA GLY A 312 -0.77 -13.79 17.25
C GLY A 312 0.39 -14.74 17.52
N ILE A 313 1.47 -14.63 16.73
CA ILE A 313 2.66 -15.47 16.91
C ILE A 313 3.36 -15.21 18.25
N THR A 314 3.38 -13.96 18.70
CA THR A 314 4.02 -13.56 19.97
C THR A 314 3.14 -13.72 21.19
N GLY A 315 1.86 -14.09 21.03
CA GLY A 315 0.89 -14.25 22.13
C GLY A 315 0.46 -12.93 22.79
N ARG A 316 0.70 -11.78 22.16
CA ARG A 316 0.52 -10.46 22.76
C ARG A 316 -0.83 -9.80 22.45
N PHE A 317 -1.83 -10.57 22.02
CA PHE A 317 -3.17 -10.01 21.78
C PHE A 317 -3.79 -9.41 23.03
N ALA A 318 -3.72 -10.13 24.16
CA ALA A 318 -4.32 -9.69 25.43
C ALA A 318 -3.74 -8.37 25.97
N GLU A 319 -2.51 -8.02 25.58
CA GLU A 319 -1.86 -6.77 25.98
C GLU A 319 -2.35 -5.57 25.17
N ASN A 320 -2.89 -5.79 23.96
CA ASN A 320 -3.14 -4.75 22.97
C ASN A 320 -4.61 -4.62 22.57
N PHE A 321 -5.44 -5.63 22.86
CA PHE A 321 -6.86 -5.63 22.45
C PHE A 321 -7.77 -6.12 23.57
N PRO A 322 -8.93 -5.46 23.78
CA PRO A 322 -9.99 -5.96 24.64
C PRO A 322 -10.42 -7.38 24.24
N GLY A 323 -10.85 -8.20 25.21
CA GLY A 323 -11.28 -9.58 24.95
C GLY A 323 -10.15 -10.58 24.74
N GLY A 324 -8.92 -10.13 24.55
CA GLY A 324 -7.73 -11.01 24.43
C GLY A 324 -7.85 -12.06 23.33
N THR A 325 -7.50 -13.32 23.62
CA THR A 325 -7.52 -14.42 22.64
C THR A 325 -8.86 -15.13 22.52
N SER A 326 -9.80 -14.94 23.45
CA SER A 326 -11.11 -15.62 23.48
C SER A 326 -12.07 -15.11 22.42
N ASP A 327 -12.00 -13.82 22.10
CA ASP A 327 -12.88 -13.15 21.13
C ASP A 327 -12.34 -13.25 19.70
N VAL A 328 -12.41 -14.47 19.15
CA VAL A 328 -11.71 -14.84 17.90
C VAL A 328 -12.13 -13.95 16.72
N ALA A 329 -13.38 -13.54 16.62
CA ALA A 329 -13.84 -12.69 15.52
C ALA A 329 -13.34 -11.24 15.64
N ALA A 330 -12.73 -10.87 16.77
CA ALA A 330 -12.15 -9.55 16.95
C ALA A 330 -10.82 -9.35 16.20
N TRP A 331 -10.11 -10.45 15.89
CA TRP A 331 -8.77 -10.39 15.32
C TRP A 331 -8.52 -11.39 14.17
N LEU A 332 -9.27 -12.48 14.09
CA LEU A 332 -9.03 -13.51 13.07
C LEU A 332 -9.23 -13.01 11.64
N PRO A 333 -10.28 -12.21 11.31
CA PRO A 333 -10.44 -11.67 9.96
C PRO A 333 -9.24 -10.81 9.52
N GLU A 334 -8.65 -10.08 10.44
CA GLU A 334 -7.50 -9.20 10.20
C GLU A 334 -6.21 -9.98 9.93
N MET A 335 -6.07 -11.20 10.46
CA MET A 335 -4.95 -12.08 10.13
C MET A 335 -4.94 -12.51 8.65
N PHE A 336 -6.07 -12.46 7.97
CA PHE A 336 -6.16 -12.72 6.52
C PHE A 336 -5.88 -11.48 5.65
N TRP A 337 -5.71 -10.31 6.25
CA TRP A 337 -5.44 -9.09 5.50
C TRP A 337 -4.13 -9.12 4.69
N PRO A 338 -3.02 -9.77 5.10
CA PRO A 338 -1.85 -9.94 4.23
C PRO A 338 -2.18 -10.71 2.95
N LEU A 339 -3.04 -11.73 3.04
CA LEU A 339 -3.51 -12.48 1.89
C LEU A 339 -4.43 -11.63 0.99
N TRP A 340 -5.30 -10.81 1.59
CA TRP A 340 -6.12 -9.84 0.87
C TRP A 340 -5.25 -8.82 0.13
N GLY A 341 -4.28 -8.21 0.80
CA GLY A 341 -3.36 -7.25 0.19
C GLY A 341 -2.55 -7.86 -0.95
N ALA A 342 -2.00 -9.08 -0.77
CA ALA A 342 -1.29 -9.80 -1.82
C ALA A 342 -2.19 -10.14 -3.02
N ALA A 343 -3.43 -10.57 -2.78
CA ALA A 343 -4.40 -10.84 -3.82
C ALA A 343 -4.77 -9.56 -4.60
N LEU A 344 -4.98 -8.45 -3.89
CA LEU A 344 -5.28 -7.14 -4.50
C LEU A 344 -4.09 -6.63 -5.33
N ALA A 345 -2.85 -6.76 -4.83
CA ALA A 345 -1.63 -6.42 -5.58
C ALA A 345 -1.54 -7.23 -6.88
N ALA A 346 -1.76 -8.54 -6.77
CA ALA A 346 -1.76 -9.44 -7.92
C ALA A 346 -2.86 -9.04 -8.93
N ALA A 347 -4.10 -8.84 -8.50
CA ALA A 347 -5.20 -8.41 -9.37
C ALA A 347 -4.90 -7.08 -10.08
N THR A 348 -4.34 -6.11 -9.34
CA THR A 348 -3.94 -4.80 -9.86
C THR A 348 -2.83 -4.93 -10.89
N TYR A 349 -1.84 -5.78 -10.66
CA TYR A 349 -0.76 -6.04 -11.62
C TYR A 349 -1.28 -6.72 -12.89
N ALA A 350 -2.20 -7.69 -12.75
CA ALA A 350 -2.84 -8.32 -13.90
C ALA A 350 -3.66 -7.34 -14.76
N TYR A 351 -4.43 -6.45 -14.10
CA TYR A 351 -5.14 -5.37 -14.77
C TYR A 351 -4.18 -4.46 -15.55
N TRP A 352 -3.08 -4.02 -14.91
CA TRP A 352 -2.08 -3.17 -15.53
C TRP A 352 -1.41 -3.84 -16.75
N LEU A 353 -1.08 -5.15 -16.68
CA LEU A 353 -0.53 -5.90 -17.81
C LEU A 353 -1.51 -5.93 -18.98
N ARG A 354 -2.80 -6.24 -18.74
CA ARG A 354 -3.83 -6.29 -19.78
C ARG A 354 -4.02 -4.94 -20.46
N ARG A 355 -4.09 -3.87 -19.67
CA ARG A 355 -4.26 -2.50 -20.18
C ARG A 355 -3.06 -2.03 -21.01
N ARG A 356 -1.86 -2.53 -20.74
CA ARG A 356 -0.66 -2.26 -21.57
C ARG A 356 -0.64 -3.06 -22.87
N ALA A 357 -1.17 -4.26 -22.86
CA ALA A 357 -1.25 -5.11 -24.04
C ALA A 357 -2.42 -4.74 -24.98
N GLY A 358 -3.30 -3.81 -24.59
CA GLY A 358 -4.47 -3.41 -25.36
C GLY A 358 -5.60 -4.45 -25.40
N ALA A 359 -5.57 -5.48 -24.54
CA ALA A 359 -6.58 -6.52 -24.47
C ALA A 359 -7.80 -6.06 -23.64
N PRO A 360 -9.04 -6.04 -24.19
CA PRO A 360 -10.23 -5.67 -23.44
C PRO A 360 -10.59 -6.72 -22.37
N ALA A 361 -11.21 -6.29 -21.26
CA ALA A 361 -11.77 -7.17 -20.25
C ALA A 361 -12.94 -7.97 -20.86
N GLY A 362 -12.87 -9.28 -20.85
CA GLY A 362 -13.99 -10.13 -21.24
C GLY A 362 -13.88 -10.87 -22.59
N ARG A 363 -12.75 -10.80 -23.29
CA ARG A 363 -12.51 -11.71 -24.42
C ARG A 363 -11.62 -12.88 -23.98
N SER A 364 -12.21 -13.87 -23.36
CA SER A 364 -11.69 -15.25 -23.26
C SER A 364 -12.79 -16.16 -22.75
#